data_fa57fea9c20e735fbe0a3b87f1931717
#
_entry.id   fa57fea9c20e735fbe0a3b87f1931717
#
_cell.length_a   1.000
_cell.length_b   1.000
_cell.length_c   1.000
_cell.angle_alpha   90.00
_cell.angle_beta   90.00
_cell.angle_gamma   90.00
#
_symmetry.space_group_name_H-M   'P 1'
#
loop_
_entity.id
_entity.type
_entity.pdbx_description
1 polymer ?
#
loop_
_entity_poly.entity_id
_entity_poly.type
_entity_poly.pdbx_seq_one_letter_code
_entity_poly.pdbx_strand_id
1 'polypeptide(L)'
;MLGVLRAIRDEAVLPRRMRMMATITVIRHWGADYAWGVNKPLALDAGVPESVVEAVEKRQKPLFDDANDELAYTVAVELLNERKLSDATFDRAQSILGDEMLTELVSAVGYFSAVALTVVAYDIKARTYS
;
A
#
# COMPACT_ATOMS: atom_id res chain seq x y z
N MET A 1 4.19 -5.75 18.80
CA MET A 1 3.73 -6.55 17.64
C MET A 1 2.23 -6.83 17.64
N LEU A 2 1.68 -7.35 18.71
CA LEU A 2 0.23 -7.62 18.74
C LEU A 2 -0.60 -6.36 18.51
N GLY A 3 -0.21 -5.24 19.08
CA GLY A 3 -0.92 -3.97 18.88
C GLY A 3 -0.89 -3.49 17.43
N VAL A 4 0.22 -3.72 16.73
CA VAL A 4 0.36 -3.36 15.31
C VAL A 4 -0.58 -4.21 14.46
N LEU A 5 -0.63 -5.53 14.69
CA LEU A 5 -1.51 -6.42 13.96
C LEU A 5 -2.98 -6.07 14.20
N ARG A 6 -3.31 -5.72 15.43
CA ARG A 6 -4.67 -5.32 15.79
C ARG A 6 -5.07 -4.02 15.08
N ALA A 7 -4.17 -3.04 15.05
CA ALA A 7 -4.41 -1.78 14.38
C ALA A 7 -4.70 -1.98 12.89
N ILE A 8 -3.98 -2.89 12.22
CA ILE A 8 -4.23 -3.19 10.81
C ILE A 8 -5.60 -3.83 10.60
N ARG A 9 -5.98 -4.76 11.46
CA ARG A 9 -7.20 -5.56 11.27
C ARG A 9 -8.47 -4.97 11.88
N ASP A 10 -8.38 -4.55 13.14
CA ASP A 10 -9.57 -4.25 13.92
C ASP A 10 -9.68 -2.80 14.39
N GLU A 11 -8.55 -2.13 14.61
CA GLU A 11 -8.50 -0.82 15.23
C GLU A 11 -7.80 0.23 14.36
N ALA A 12 -7.76 -0.01 13.05
CA ALA A 12 -7.08 0.89 12.14
C ALA A 12 -7.71 2.27 12.16
N VAL A 13 -6.90 3.31 12.41
CA VAL A 13 -7.32 4.72 12.33
C VAL A 13 -6.85 5.37 11.03
N LEU A 14 -5.91 4.74 10.34
CA LEU A 14 -5.47 5.22 9.03
C LEU A 14 -6.63 5.14 8.04
N PRO A 15 -6.93 6.23 7.31
CA PRO A 15 -8.01 6.19 6.32
C PRO A 15 -7.84 5.03 5.34
N ARG A 16 -8.95 4.36 5.04
CA ARG A 16 -8.96 3.19 4.14
C ARG A 16 -8.33 3.52 2.79
N ARG A 17 -8.60 4.70 2.26
CA ARG A 17 -8.04 5.14 0.98
C ARG A 17 -6.51 5.15 0.99
N MET A 18 -5.90 5.69 2.05
CA MET A 18 -4.44 5.70 2.18
C MET A 18 -3.88 4.29 2.32
N ARG A 19 -4.53 3.46 3.12
CA ARG A 19 -4.12 2.06 3.27
C ARG A 19 -4.18 1.33 1.94
N MET A 20 -5.24 1.52 1.17
CA MET A 20 -5.37 0.89 -0.13
C MET A 20 -4.37 1.41 -1.15
N MET A 21 -4.03 2.70 -1.08
CA MET A 21 -2.99 3.26 -1.95
C MET A 21 -1.65 2.57 -1.70
N ALA A 22 -1.27 2.41 -0.44
CA ALA A 22 -0.05 1.69 -0.08
C ALA A 22 -0.14 0.22 -0.49
N THR A 23 -1.29 -0.42 -0.24
CA THR A 23 -1.50 -1.84 -0.54
C THR A 23 -1.28 -2.16 -2.02
N ILE A 24 -1.91 -1.40 -2.93
CA ILE A 24 -1.75 -1.68 -4.36
C ILE A 24 -0.33 -1.39 -4.85
N THR A 25 0.32 -0.38 -4.26
CA THR A 25 1.71 -0.08 -4.57
C THR A 25 2.62 -1.25 -4.22
N VAL A 26 2.43 -1.82 -3.03
CA VAL A 26 3.19 -2.98 -2.55
C VAL A 26 2.94 -4.20 -3.44
N ILE A 27 1.67 -4.51 -3.70
CA ILE A 27 1.29 -5.69 -4.46
C ILE A 27 1.88 -5.63 -5.87
N ARG A 28 1.80 -4.47 -6.50
CA ARG A 28 2.35 -4.31 -7.84
C ARG A 28 3.87 -4.38 -7.86
N HIS A 29 4.52 -3.84 -6.82
CA HIS A 29 5.98 -3.93 -6.68
C HIS A 29 6.45 -5.39 -6.74
N TRP A 30 5.78 -6.29 -6.02
CA TRP A 30 6.15 -7.70 -5.96
C TRP A 30 5.62 -8.52 -7.13
N GLY A 31 4.73 -7.97 -7.95
CA GLY A 31 4.19 -8.67 -9.12
C GLY A 31 3.22 -9.79 -8.76
N ALA A 32 2.47 -9.66 -7.68
CA ALA A 32 1.52 -10.67 -7.23
C ALA A 32 0.19 -10.51 -7.96
N ASP A 33 0.05 -11.15 -9.13
CA ASP A 33 -1.09 -10.95 -10.03
C ASP A 33 -2.44 -11.31 -9.40
N TYR A 34 -2.50 -12.41 -8.65
CA TYR A 34 -3.74 -12.78 -7.98
C TYR A 34 -4.16 -11.70 -6.96
N ALA A 35 -3.22 -11.27 -6.13
CA ALA A 35 -3.49 -10.23 -5.13
C ALA A 35 -3.86 -8.91 -5.80
N TRP A 36 -3.28 -8.59 -6.95
CA TRP A 36 -3.64 -7.40 -7.72
C TRP A 36 -5.10 -7.45 -8.14
N GLY A 37 -5.54 -8.58 -8.71
CA GLY A 37 -6.93 -8.75 -9.13
C GLY A 37 -7.93 -8.61 -8.00
N VAL A 38 -7.55 -9.03 -6.79
CA VAL A 38 -8.41 -8.89 -5.61
C VAL A 38 -8.43 -7.43 -5.12
N ASN A 39 -7.30 -6.76 -5.11
CA ASN A 39 -7.17 -5.45 -4.45
C ASN A 39 -7.45 -4.26 -5.37
N LYS A 40 -7.35 -4.41 -6.68
CA LYS A 40 -7.67 -3.33 -7.61
C LYS A 40 -9.09 -2.78 -7.40
N PRO A 41 -10.14 -3.62 -7.40
CA PRO A 41 -11.49 -3.10 -7.17
C PRO A 41 -11.66 -2.51 -5.78
N LEU A 42 -10.97 -3.04 -4.77
CA LEU A 42 -11.05 -2.50 -3.41
C LEU A 42 -10.44 -1.11 -3.32
N ALA A 43 -9.34 -0.87 -4.04
CA ALA A 43 -8.71 0.46 -4.09
C ALA A 43 -9.64 1.48 -4.76
N LEU A 44 -10.26 1.10 -5.87
CA LEU A 44 -11.23 1.97 -6.55
C LEU A 44 -12.42 2.28 -5.64
N ASP A 45 -12.94 1.27 -4.95
CA ASP A 45 -14.04 1.43 -4.01
C ASP A 45 -13.67 2.33 -2.83
N ALA A 46 -12.41 2.31 -2.41
CA ALA A 46 -11.93 3.17 -1.33
C ALA A 46 -11.72 4.63 -1.78
N GLY A 47 -11.85 4.91 -3.07
CA GLY A 47 -11.75 6.26 -3.60
C GLY A 47 -10.44 6.60 -4.28
N VAL A 48 -9.53 5.65 -4.45
CA VAL A 48 -8.31 5.91 -5.21
C VAL A 48 -8.71 6.12 -6.67
N PRO A 49 -8.29 7.25 -7.29
CA PRO A 49 -8.70 7.55 -8.66
C PRO A 49 -8.27 6.47 -9.65
N GLU A 50 -9.12 6.21 -10.63
CA GLU A 50 -8.85 5.20 -11.66
C GLU A 50 -7.51 5.45 -12.38
N SER A 51 -7.22 6.74 -12.69
CA SER A 51 -5.96 7.10 -13.35
C SER A 51 -4.73 6.75 -12.51
N VAL A 52 -4.84 6.87 -11.20
CA VAL A 52 -3.76 6.51 -10.26
C VAL A 52 -3.59 5.00 -10.23
N VAL A 53 -4.68 4.25 -10.12
CA VAL A 53 -4.64 2.78 -10.10
C VAL A 53 -4.05 2.25 -11.42
N GLU A 54 -4.45 2.81 -12.55
CA GLU A 54 -3.90 2.41 -13.85
C GLU A 54 -2.40 2.69 -13.96
N ALA A 55 -1.94 3.84 -13.46
CA ALA A 55 -0.52 4.17 -13.47
C ALA A 55 0.28 3.15 -12.64
N VAL A 56 -0.22 2.80 -11.46
CA VAL A 56 0.41 1.77 -10.61
C VAL A 56 0.45 0.45 -11.36
N GLU A 57 -0.66 0.06 -11.98
CA GLU A 57 -0.75 -1.20 -12.74
C GLU A 57 0.30 -1.27 -13.84
N LYS A 58 0.52 -0.15 -14.53
CA LYS A 58 1.50 -0.04 -15.63
C LYS A 58 2.92 0.25 -15.14
N ARG A 59 3.15 0.27 -13.85
CA ARG A 59 4.45 0.57 -13.23
C ARG A 59 4.97 1.96 -13.60
N GLN A 60 4.05 2.91 -13.76
CA GLN A 60 4.35 4.30 -14.02
C GLN A 60 4.07 5.11 -12.77
N LYS A 61 4.81 6.19 -12.56
CA LYS A 61 4.56 7.08 -11.43
C LYS A 61 3.22 7.80 -11.65
N PRO A 62 2.26 7.66 -10.73
CA PRO A 62 0.99 8.37 -10.85
C PRO A 62 1.15 9.89 -10.77
N LEU A 63 0.22 10.60 -11.39
CA LEU A 63 0.04 12.02 -11.18
C LEU A 63 -1.04 12.17 -10.11
N PHE A 64 -0.69 12.81 -9.00
CA PHE A 64 -1.57 12.88 -7.83
C PHE A 64 -2.27 14.24 -7.74
N ASP A 65 -3.57 14.21 -7.51
CA ASP A 65 -4.36 15.39 -7.13
C ASP A 65 -4.56 15.46 -5.62
N ASP A 66 -4.36 14.34 -4.93
CA ASP A 66 -4.57 14.22 -3.49
C ASP A 66 -3.23 14.03 -2.80
N ALA A 67 -2.90 14.94 -1.88
CA ALA A 67 -1.62 14.92 -1.17
C ALA A 67 -1.46 13.69 -0.27
N ASN A 68 -2.57 13.16 0.26
CA ASN A 68 -2.52 11.96 1.10
C ASN A 68 -2.25 10.71 0.28
N ASP A 69 -2.82 10.62 -0.93
CA ASP A 69 -2.50 9.52 -1.85
C ASP A 69 -1.03 9.53 -2.20
N GLU A 70 -0.49 10.70 -2.50
CA GLU A 70 0.93 10.85 -2.82
C GLU A 70 1.81 10.45 -1.64
N LEU A 71 1.44 10.86 -0.43
CA LEU A 71 2.20 10.51 0.78
C LEU A 71 2.23 9.00 0.98
N ALA A 72 1.09 8.33 0.90
CA ALA A 72 1.00 6.88 1.05
C ALA A 72 1.85 6.16 0.01
N TYR A 73 1.77 6.61 -1.24
CA TYR A 73 2.58 6.07 -2.34
C TYR A 73 4.08 6.25 -2.07
N THR A 74 4.49 7.46 -1.71
CA THR A 74 5.90 7.78 -1.47
C THR A 74 6.48 6.96 -0.32
N VAL A 75 5.74 6.84 0.78
CA VAL A 75 6.18 6.02 1.92
C VAL A 75 6.38 4.57 1.48
N ALA A 76 5.42 4.01 0.74
CA ALA A 76 5.53 2.63 0.27
C ALA A 76 6.73 2.44 -0.67
N VAL A 77 6.88 3.32 -1.65
CA VAL A 77 7.96 3.24 -2.63
C VAL A 77 9.35 3.35 -1.97
N GLU A 78 9.51 4.29 -1.05
CA GLU A 78 10.80 4.44 -0.36
C GLU A 78 11.13 3.21 0.47
N LEU A 79 10.17 2.69 1.24
CA LEU A 79 10.40 1.50 2.03
C LEU A 79 10.75 0.28 1.17
N LEU A 80 10.07 0.13 0.04
CA LEU A 80 10.29 -1.02 -0.85
C LEU A 80 11.62 -0.93 -1.60
N ASN A 81 11.99 0.26 -2.06
CA ASN A 81 13.18 0.45 -2.88
C ASN A 81 14.43 0.78 -2.08
N GLU A 82 14.30 1.63 -1.05
CA GLU A 82 15.44 2.10 -0.27
C GLU A 82 15.55 1.41 1.10
N ARG A 83 14.53 0.64 1.50
CA ARG A 83 14.45 -0.08 2.78
C ARG A 83 14.46 0.86 3.98
N LYS A 84 14.14 2.12 3.78
CA LYS A 84 14.04 3.14 4.82
C LYS A 84 13.28 4.33 4.25
N LEU A 85 12.85 5.23 5.12
CA LEU A 85 12.32 6.52 4.73
C LEU A 85 13.44 7.55 4.75
N SER A 86 13.44 8.46 3.78
CA SER A 86 14.31 9.64 3.85
C SER A 86 13.85 10.49 5.04
N ASP A 87 14.76 11.32 5.59
CA ASP A 87 14.41 12.22 6.67
C ASP A 87 13.25 13.14 6.28
N ALA A 88 13.27 13.65 5.06
CA ALA A 88 12.22 14.53 4.57
C ALA A 88 10.86 13.82 4.53
N THR A 89 10.80 12.59 4.04
CA THR A 89 9.56 11.82 3.98
C THR A 89 9.07 11.46 5.37
N PHE A 90 9.98 11.03 6.25
CA PHE A 90 9.63 10.71 7.64
C PHE A 90 9.03 11.93 8.34
N ASP A 91 9.71 13.08 8.27
CA ASP A 91 9.24 14.29 8.93
C ASP A 91 7.88 14.73 8.40
N ARG A 92 7.68 14.68 7.08
CA ARG A 92 6.41 15.03 6.45
C ARG A 92 5.30 14.06 6.89
N ALA A 93 5.57 12.77 6.85
CA ALA A 93 4.60 11.76 7.22
C ALA A 93 4.22 11.85 8.70
N GLN A 94 5.21 12.02 9.58
CA GLN A 94 4.95 12.19 11.01
C GLN A 94 4.13 13.45 11.29
N SER A 95 4.44 14.55 10.61
CA SER A 95 3.72 15.82 10.78
C SER A 95 2.26 15.70 10.34
N ILE A 96 1.99 15.00 9.24
CA ILE A 96 0.63 14.87 8.69
C ILE A 96 -0.17 13.79 9.41
N LEU A 97 0.43 12.64 9.68
CA LEU A 97 -0.28 11.47 10.18
C LEU A 97 -0.17 11.27 11.69
N GLY A 98 0.93 11.72 12.31
CA GLY A 98 1.25 11.36 13.67
C GLY A 98 1.81 9.94 13.75
N ASP A 99 2.33 9.59 14.93
CA ASP A 99 3.02 8.31 15.10
C ASP A 99 2.13 7.09 14.90
N GLU A 100 0.88 7.16 15.37
CA GLU A 100 -0.03 6.02 15.28
C GLU A 100 -0.37 5.68 13.84
N MET A 101 -0.82 6.65 13.07
CA MET A 101 -1.18 6.42 11.66
C MET A 101 0.04 6.13 10.80
N LEU A 102 1.17 6.75 11.09
CA LEU A 102 2.41 6.42 10.37
C LEU A 102 2.82 4.97 10.63
N THR A 103 2.72 4.51 11.88
CA THR A 103 3.00 3.12 12.22
C THR A 103 2.07 2.16 11.47
N GLU A 104 0.78 2.50 11.39
CA GLU A 104 -0.17 1.70 10.62
C GLU A 104 0.20 1.63 9.14
N LEU A 105 0.61 2.76 8.56
CA LEU A 105 1.00 2.80 7.15
C LEU A 105 2.23 1.94 6.88
N VAL A 106 3.26 2.09 7.71
CA VAL A 106 4.49 1.28 7.61
C VAL A 106 4.17 -0.21 7.78
N SER A 107 3.31 -0.52 8.76
CA SER A 107 2.91 -1.91 9.03
C SER A 107 2.12 -2.51 7.87
N ALA A 108 1.29 -1.72 7.20
CA ALA A 108 0.57 -2.16 6.01
C ALA A 108 1.54 -2.53 4.89
N VAL A 109 2.59 -1.74 4.68
CA VAL A 109 3.63 -2.05 3.69
C VAL A 109 4.27 -3.39 4.00
N GLY A 110 4.64 -3.65 5.25
CA GLY A 110 5.24 -4.92 5.66
C GLY A 110 4.28 -6.09 5.54
N TYR A 111 3.06 -5.93 6.03
CA TYR A 111 2.04 -6.98 6.00
C TYR A 111 1.71 -7.40 4.56
N PHE A 112 1.44 -6.44 3.68
CA PHE A 112 1.08 -6.76 2.31
C PHE A 112 2.28 -7.21 1.48
N SER A 113 3.50 -6.85 1.86
CA SER A 113 4.70 -7.46 1.29
C SER A 113 4.73 -8.96 1.61
N ALA A 114 4.43 -9.34 2.85
CA ALA A 114 4.38 -10.75 3.24
C ALA A 114 3.29 -11.51 2.46
N VAL A 115 2.11 -10.90 2.31
CA VAL A 115 1.02 -11.49 1.52
C VAL A 115 1.44 -11.67 0.07
N ALA A 116 2.00 -10.62 -0.53
CA ALA A 116 2.41 -10.64 -1.94
C ALA A 116 3.51 -11.67 -2.19
N LEU A 117 4.49 -11.74 -1.30
CA LEU A 117 5.57 -12.72 -1.41
C LEU A 117 5.05 -14.15 -1.30
N THR A 118 4.07 -14.40 -0.45
CA THR A 118 3.44 -15.71 -0.35
C THR A 118 2.73 -16.09 -1.66
N VAL A 119 1.97 -15.15 -2.23
CA VAL A 119 1.30 -15.36 -3.50
C VAL A 119 2.30 -15.69 -4.61
N VAL A 120 3.39 -14.91 -4.69
CA VAL A 120 4.43 -15.11 -5.70
C VAL A 120 5.12 -16.47 -5.50
N ALA A 121 5.45 -16.82 -4.26
CA ALA A 121 6.15 -18.06 -3.95
C ALA A 121 5.34 -19.29 -4.32
N TYR A 122 4.02 -19.23 -4.16
CA TYR A 122 3.14 -20.35 -4.51
C TYR A 122 2.58 -20.24 -5.92
N ASP A 123 2.98 -19.22 -6.67
CA ASP A 123 2.55 -19.00 -8.06
C ASP A 123 1.03 -19.04 -8.22
N ILE A 124 0.32 -18.38 -7.30
CA ILE A 124 -1.14 -18.29 -7.33
C ILE A 124 -1.56 -17.26 -8.38
N LYS A 125 -2.41 -17.68 -9.32
CA LYS A 125 -2.87 -16.80 -10.40
C LYS A 125 -4.37 -16.60 -10.32
N ALA A 126 -4.85 -15.40 -10.68
CA ALA A 126 -6.26 -15.05 -10.61
C ALA A 126 -7.15 -16.07 -11.34
N ARG A 127 -6.75 -16.48 -12.53
CA ARG A 127 -7.51 -17.43 -13.36
C ARG A 127 -7.64 -18.83 -12.78
N THR A 128 -6.82 -19.17 -11.79
CA THR A 128 -6.79 -20.51 -11.21
C THR A 128 -8.10 -20.87 -10.51
N TYR A 129 -8.82 -19.85 -10.08
CA TYR A 129 -10.00 -20.02 -9.24
C TYR A 129 -11.31 -19.64 -9.95
N SER A 130 -11.24 -19.45 -11.22
CA SER A 130 -12.42 -19.12 -12.02
C SER A 130 -13.29 -20.35 -12.32
#